data_8626b4c5e31f0d421e6c2369139ad3e8
#
_entry.id   8626b4c5e31f0d421e6c2369139ad3e8
#
_cell.length_a   1.000
_cell.length_b   1.000
_cell.length_c   1.000
_cell.angle_alpha   90.00
_cell.angle_beta   90.00
_cell.angle_gamma   90.00
#
_symmetry.space_group_name_H-M   'P 1'
#
loop_
_entity.id
_entity.type
_entity.pdbx_description
1 polymer ?
#
loop_
_entity_poly.entity_id
_entity_poly.type
_entity_poly.pdbx_seq_one_letter_code
_entity_poly.pdbx_strand_id
1 'polypeptide(L)'
;IVEDMVAGTRELDGQGDKRSPVDFALWKKASPEHIMRWPSPWGDGFPGWHMECSAMSAKYLGQRFDIHGGGMDLMFPHHECEIAQTTAAEGHGAANYWIHNNMITVNGQKMGKSLGNSIMLDEMFTGNHPLLEQAYSPMTIRFFILQAHYRSTLDFSNEALQAAEKGLD
;
A
#
# COMPACT_ATOMS: atom_id res chain seq x y z
N ILE A 1 -2.89 19.07 -9.96
CA ILE A 1 -1.60 19.33 -10.63
C ILE A 1 -0.52 18.62 -9.79
N VAL A 2 0.61 18.21 -10.39
CA VAL A 2 1.66 17.41 -9.70
C VAL A 2 2.25 18.18 -8.51
N GLU A 3 2.41 19.47 -8.64
CA GLU A 3 2.91 20.35 -7.56
C GLU A 3 2.02 20.31 -6.30
N ASP A 4 0.71 20.26 -6.47
CA ASP A 4 -0.24 20.18 -5.35
C ASP A 4 -0.16 18.81 -4.66
N MET A 5 0.10 17.75 -5.43
CA MET A 5 0.26 16.39 -4.90
C MET A 5 1.57 16.25 -4.13
N VAL A 6 2.64 16.88 -4.58
CA VAL A 6 3.95 16.89 -3.91
C VAL A 6 3.92 17.72 -2.62
N ALA A 7 3.20 18.85 -2.60
CA ALA A 7 3.11 19.73 -1.43
C ALA A 7 2.53 19.06 -0.18
N GLY A 8 1.74 17.98 -0.34
CA GLY A 8 1.16 17.20 0.76
C GLY A 8 2.01 16.02 1.23
N THR A 9 3.18 15.78 0.64
CA THR A 9 4.03 14.65 1.02
C THR A 9 4.88 14.96 2.25
N ARG A 10 5.16 13.90 3.04
CA ARG A 10 6.02 13.96 4.22
C ARG A 10 7.43 14.45 3.83
N GLU A 11 8.03 15.30 4.63
CA GLU A 11 9.46 15.59 4.53
C GLU A 11 10.29 14.31 4.67
N LEU A 12 11.15 14.08 3.70
CA LEU A 12 12.02 12.90 3.64
C LEU A 12 13.48 13.35 3.66
N ASP A 13 14.34 12.51 4.24
CA ASP A 13 15.78 12.72 4.18
C ASP A 13 16.25 12.79 2.73
N GLY A 14 17.13 13.76 2.42
CA GLY A 14 17.68 13.96 1.10
C GLY A 14 16.82 14.80 0.15
N GLN A 15 15.78 15.48 0.62
CA GLN A 15 14.98 16.39 -0.22
C GLN A 15 15.82 17.53 -0.80
N GLY A 16 16.84 18.01 -0.09
CA GLY A 16 17.76 19.05 -0.57
C GLY A 16 18.62 18.64 -1.76
N ASP A 17 18.77 17.33 -2.02
CA ASP A 17 19.57 16.79 -3.13
C ASP A 17 18.77 16.69 -4.43
N LYS A 18 17.47 16.89 -4.39
CA LYS A 18 16.59 16.84 -5.57
C LYS A 18 16.80 18.05 -6.47
N ARG A 19 16.83 17.83 -7.78
CA ARG A 19 16.84 18.91 -8.79
C ARG A 19 15.44 19.46 -9.05
N SER A 20 14.43 18.61 -8.90
CA SER A 20 13.03 18.95 -9.03
C SER A 20 12.23 18.39 -7.86
N PRO A 21 11.17 19.07 -7.40
CA PRO A 21 10.28 18.53 -6.36
C PRO A 21 9.67 17.15 -6.67
N VAL A 22 9.52 16.83 -7.95
CA VAL A 22 8.97 15.54 -8.42
C VAL A 22 10.00 14.43 -8.51
N ASP A 23 11.28 14.72 -8.35
CA ASP A 23 12.31 13.69 -8.33
C ASP A 23 12.11 12.75 -7.13
N PHE A 24 12.40 11.48 -7.32
CA PHE A 24 12.32 10.47 -6.27
C PHE A 24 13.58 9.60 -6.24
N ALA A 25 13.86 9.04 -5.06
CA ALA A 25 15.08 8.27 -4.84
C ALA A 25 15.01 6.88 -5.47
N LEU A 26 15.93 6.56 -6.36
CA LEU A 26 16.15 5.21 -6.89
C LEU A 26 17.04 4.40 -5.93
N TRP A 27 18.09 5.04 -5.39
CA TRP A 27 19.02 4.45 -4.44
C TRP A 27 19.20 5.40 -3.26
N LYS A 28 19.11 4.87 -2.05
CA LYS A 28 19.20 5.64 -0.81
C LYS A 28 20.48 5.26 -0.06
N LYS A 29 21.19 6.26 0.47
CA LYS A 29 22.37 6.03 1.31
C LYS A 29 21.97 5.32 2.60
N ALA A 30 22.66 4.23 2.95
CA ALA A 30 22.45 3.54 4.21
C ALA A 30 23.20 4.22 5.34
N SER A 31 22.54 4.43 6.48
CA SER A 31 23.23 4.78 7.73
C SER A 31 24.00 3.56 8.25
N PRO A 32 24.97 3.73 9.16
CA PRO A 32 25.72 2.60 9.73
C PRO A 32 24.82 1.53 10.37
N GLU A 33 23.67 1.92 10.90
CA GLU A 33 22.72 1.05 11.60
C GLU A 33 21.68 0.41 10.68
N HIS A 34 21.65 0.80 9.40
CA HIS A 34 20.65 0.30 8.46
C HIS A 34 20.90 -1.17 8.13
N ILE A 35 19.90 -2.02 8.35
CA ILE A 35 20.01 -3.48 8.18
C ILE A 35 20.20 -3.85 6.71
N MET A 36 19.37 -3.27 5.82
CA MET A 36 19.50 -3.48 4.38
C MET A 36 20.59 -2.57 3.82
N ARG A 37 21.67 -3.17 3.34
CA ARG A 37 22.83 -2.46 2.83
C ARG A 37 23.53 -3.27 1.77
N TRP A 38 23.82 -2.63 0.65
CA TRP A 38 24.59 -3.20 -0.45
C TRP A 38 25.59 -2.17 -0.98
N PRO A 39 26.76 -2.60 -1.45
CA PRO A 39 27.71 -1.73 -2.14
C PRO A 39 27.12 -1.28 -3.49
N SER A 40 27.38 -0.04 -3.86
CA SER A 40 27.00 0.51 -5.16
C SER A 40 28.03 1.53 -5.64
N PRO A 41 27.98 1.94 -6.93
CA PRO A 41 28.82 3.03 -7.43
C PRO A 41 28.62 4.37 -6.69
N TRP A 42 27.49 4.53 -5.99
CA TRP A 42 27.14 5.73 -5.22
C TRP A 42 27.42 5.56 -3.71
N GLY A 43 28.08 4.48 -3.32
CA GLY A 43 28.32 4.12 -1.93
C GLY A 43 27.35 3.07 -1.41
N ASP A 44 27.55 2.66 -0.15
CA ASP A 44 26.68 1.70 0.53
C ASP A 44 25.28 2.28 0.70
N GLY A 45 24.28 1.51 0.25
CA GLY A 45 22.90 1.94 0.24
C GLY A 45 21.90 0.83 0.02
N PHE A 46 20.67 1.23 -0.25
CA PHE A 46 19.55 0.34 -0.49
C PHE A 46 18.60 0.96 -1.53
N PRO A 47 17.81 0.13 -2.25
CA PRO A 47 16.88 0.64 -3.25
C PRO A 47 15.77 1.48 -2.61
N GLY A 48 15.28 2.46 -3.35
CA GLY A 48 14.00 3.09 -3.03
C GLY A 48 12.86 2.08 -3.15
N TRP A 49 11.82 2.23 -2.34
CA TRP A 49 10.68 1.29 -2.29
C TRP A 49 10.05 1.00 -3.66
N HIS A 50 9.92 2.02 -4.51
CA HIS A 50 9.38 1.86 -5.87
C HIS A 50 10.27 0.96 -6.75
N MET A 51 11.59 1.07 -6.58
CA MET A 51 12.57 0.25 -7.30
C MET A 51 12.44 -1.24 -6.93
N GLU A 52 12.15 -1.55 -5.67
CA GLU A 52 11.91 -2.93 -5.23
C GLU A 52 10.75 -3.55 -5.99
N CYS A 53 9.61 -2.85 -6.07
CA CYS A 53 8.43 -3.33 -6.77
C CYS A 53 8.66 -3.46 -8.27
N SER A 54 9.29 -2.46 -8.91
CA SER A 54 9.61 -2.51 -10.34
C SER A 54 10.53 -3.69 -10.68
N ALA A 55 11.59 -3.90 -9.89
CA ALA A 55 12.54 -4.98 -10.13
C ALA A 55 11.94 -6.37 -9.86
N MET A 56 11.17 -6.53 -8.79
CA MET A 56 10.51 -7.82 -8.48
C MET A 56 9.44 -8.17 -9.51
N SER A 57 8.63 -7.21 -9.92
CA SER A 57 7.61 -7.42 -10.95
C SER A 57 8.25 -7.85 -12.26
N ALA A 58 9.27 -7.14 -12.72
CA ALA A 58 9.98 -7.50 -13.95
C ALA A 58 10.61 -8.89 -13.87
N LYS A 59 11.17 -9.26 -12.72
CA LYS A 59 11.83 -10.55 -12.51
C LYS A 59 10.86 -11.73 -12.53
N TYR A 60 9.70 -11.60 -11.88
CA TYR A 60 8.80 -12.73 -11.65
C TYR A 60 7.60 -12.78 -12.59
N LEU A 61 7.17 -11.64 -13.12
CA LEU A 61 6.00 -11.52 -13.99
C LEU A 61 6.36 -11.14 -15.43
N GLY A 62 7.62 -10.75 -15.66
CA GLY A 62 8.07 -10.23 -16.94
C GLY A 62 7.99 -8.70 -17.00
N GLN A 63 8.59 -8.14 -18.07
CA GLN A 63 8.66 -6.68 -18.25
C GLN A 63 7.30 -6.01 -18.40
N ARG A 64 6.30 -6.77 -18.83
CA ARG A 64 4.92 -6.33 -18.93
C ARG A 64 3.97 -7.43 -18.46
N PHE A 65 3.11 -7.11 -17.52
CA PHE A 65 2.14 -8.03 -16.93
C PHE A 65 0.71 -7.45 -16.96
N ASP A 66 -0.27 -8.26 -16.63
CA ASP A 66 -1.66 -7.87 -16.86
C ASP A 66 -2.18 -6.88 -15.84
N ILE A 67 -2.08 -7.19 -14.54
CA ILE A 67 -2.73 -6.41 -13.48
C ILE A 67 -1.74 -6.08 -12.39
N HIS A 68 -1.68 -4.78 -12.03
CA HIS A 68 -1.00 -4.28 -10.85
C HIS A 68 -2.04 -3.65 -9.91
N GLY A 69 -2.05 -4.07 -8.67
CA GLY A 69 -3.04 -3.62 -7.69
C GLY A 69 -2.44 -3.07 -6.42
N GLY A 70 -3.18 -2.17 -5.75
CA GLY A 70 -2.80 -1.63 -4.47
C GLY A 70 -3.89 -0.77 -3.84
N GLY A 71 -3.62 -0.21 -2.67
CA GLY A 71 -4.50 0.78 -2.07
C GLY A 71 -4.49 2.11 -2.83
N MET A 72 -5.52 2.90 -2.69
CA MET A 72 -5.57 4.24 -3.29
C MET A 72 -4.45 5.17 -2.82
N ASP A 73 -3.89 4.92 -1.65
CA ASP A 73 -2.74 5.63 -1.11
C ASP A 73 -1.44 5.34 -1.86
N LEU A 74 -1.36 4.22 -2.58
CA LEU A 74 -0.23 3.88 -3.42
C LEU A 74 -0.31 4.50 -4.83
N MET A 75 -1.47 4.99 -5.25
CA MET A 75 -1.63 5.61 -6.57
C MET A 75 -0.59 6.70 -6.77
N PHE A 76 -0.42 7.55 -5.77
CA PHE A 76 0.62 8.56 -5.74
C PHE A 76 1.29 8.61 -4.36
N PRO A 77 2.64 8.67 -4.30
CA PRO A 77 3.59 8.69 -5.41
C PRO A 77 4.06 7.31 -5.90
N HIS A 78 3.73 6.22 -5.20
CA HIS A 78 4.36 4.91 -5.38
C HIS A 78 4.20 4.34 -6.79
N HIS A 79 2.96 4.13 -7.24
CA HIS A 79 2.68 3.56 -8.57
C HIS A 79 3.10 4.49 -9.72
N GLU A 80 2.97 5.81 -9.54
CA GLU A 80 3.48 6.77 -10.54
C GLU A 80 5.01 6.69 -10.66
N CYS A 81 5.72 6.48 -9.56
CA CYS A 81 7.16 6.26 -9.59
C CYS A 81 7.52 4.94 -10.28
N GLU A 82 6.76 3.85 -10.08
CA GLU A 82 6.97 2.59 -10.80
C GLU A 82 6.72 2.74 -12.30
N ILE A 83 5.67 3.47 -12.69
CA ILE A 83 5.40 3.79 -14.10
C ILE A 83 6.56 4.56 -14.72
N ALA A 84 7.05 5.59 -14.02
CA ALA A 84 8.18 6.39 -14.49
C ALA A 84 9.46 5.55 -14.64
N GLN A 85 9.78 4.71 -13.66
CA GLN A 85 10.94 3.81 -13.69
C GLN A 85 10.89 2.84 -14.86
N THR A 86 9.77 2.12 -15.01
CA THR A 86 9.64 1.12 -16.07
C THR A 86 9.60 1.76 -17.45
N THR A 87 8.92 2.91 -17.59
CA THR A 87 8.88 3.63 -18.85
C THR A 87 10.27 4.12 -19.27
N ALA A 88 11.06 4.61 -18.31
CA ALA A 88 12.42 5.05 -18.58
C ALA A 88 13.38 3.89 -18.93
N ALA A 89 13.20 2.73 -18.29
CA ALA A 89 14.06 1.57 -18.52
C ALA A 89 13.69 0.78 -19.79
N GLU A 90 12.41 0.59 -20.06
CA GLU A 90 11.89 -0.36 -21.05
C GLU A 90 11.18 0.32 -22.23
N GLY A 91 10.88 1.61 -22.14
CA GLY A 91 10.12 2.34 -23.16
C GLY A 91 8.61 2.12 -23.13
N HIS A 92 8.10 1.40 -22.13
CA HIS A 92 6.66 1.11 -21.96
C HIS A 92 6.30 0.96 -20.49
N GLY A 93 5.00 1.02 -20.16
CA GLY A 93 4.49 0.78 -18.81
C GLY A 93 4.57 -0.69 -18.41
N ALA A 94 4.73 -0.96 -17.09
CA ALA A 94 4.87 -2.30 -16.53
C ALA A 94 3.57 -3.12 -16.59
N ALA A 95 2.42 -2.49 -16.40
CA ALA A 95 1.12 -3.18 -16.31
C ALA A 95 0.13 -2.68 -17.35
N ASN A 96 -0.75 -3.59 -17.81
CA ASN A 96 -1.85 -3.25 -18.71
C ASN A 96 -2.99 -2.57 -17.97
N TYR A 97 -3.27 -3.00 -16.71
CA TYR A 97 -4.36 -2.50 -15.88
C TYR A 97 -3.87 -2.20 -14.48
N TRP A 98 -4.32 -1.07 -13.94
CA TRP A 98 -4.06 -0.65 -12.57
C TRP A 98 -5.38 -0.68 -11.79
N ILE A 99 -5.38 -1.38 -10.66
CA ILE A 99 -6.56 -1.52 -9.81
C ILE A 99 -6.25 -0.96 -8.42
N HIS A 100 -7.03 0.01 -7.97
CA HIS A 100 -6.87 0.62 -6.66
C HIS A 100 -8.10 0.37 -5.80
N ASN A 101 -7.92 -0.29 -4.67
CA ASN A 101 -8.94 -0.47 -3.65
C ASN A 101 -8.91 0.66 -2.62
N ASN A 102 -10.07 0.96 -2.06
CA ASN A 102 -10.17 1.99 -1.04
C ASN A 102 -9.72 1.50 0.34
N MET A 103 -9.70 2.42 1.29
CA MET A 103 -9.22 2.22 2.65
C MET A 103 -10.22 1.42 3.48
N ILE A 104 -9.71 0.71 4.48
CA ILE A 104 -10.48 0.12 5.55
C ILE A 104 -10.59 1.15 6.69
N THR A 105 -11.81 1.31 7.20
CA THR A 105 -12.10 2.11 8.39
C THR A 105 -12.65 1.23 9.51
N VAL A 106 -12.60 1.73 10.72
CA VAL A 106 -13.22 1.13 11.90
C VAL A 106 -14.07 2.21 12.54
N ASN A 107 -15.39 2.00 12.56
CA ASN A 107 -16.35 3.00 13.04
C ASN A 107 -16.14 4.39 12.41
N GLY A 108 -15.94 4.43 11.09
CA GLY A 108 -15.73 5.65 10.31
C GLY A 108 -14.34 6.28 10.41
N GLN A 109 -13.43 5.73 11.20
CA GLN A 109 -12.05 6.21 11.30
C GLN A 109 -11.09 5.29 10.53
N LYS A 110 -10.10 5.87 9.86
CA LYS A 110 -9.05 5.08 9.18
C LYS A 110 -8.44 4.07 10.15
N MET A 111 -8.37 2.79 9.73
CA MET A 111 -7.68 1.77 10.51
C MET A 111 -6.17 2.02 10.48
N GLY A 112 -5.52 2.01 11.63
CA GLY A 112 -4.08 2.20 11.72
C GLY A 112 -3.50 1.87 13.09
N LYS A 113 -2.32 1.26 13.11
CA LYS A 113 -1.64 0.89 14.36
C LYS A 113 -1.38 2.11 15.25
N SER A 114 -1.02 3.24 14.67
CA SER A 114 -0.76 4.49 15.41
C SER A 114 -2.03 5.09 16.04
N LEU A 115 -3.21 4.69 15.56
CA LEU A 115 -4.50 5.14 16.10
C LEU A 115 -5.07 4.17 17.13
N GLY A 116 -4.41 3.02 17.37
CA GLY A 116 -4.85 2.01 18.32
C GLY A 116 -6.15 1.29 17.94
N ASN A 117 -6.61 1.43 16.70
CA ASN A 117 -7.83 0.82 16.20
C ASN A 117 -7.58 -0.26 15.14
N SER A 118 -6.36 -0.75 15.05
CA SER A 118 -6.00 -1.84 14.13
C SER A 118 -6.47 -3.17 14.70
N ILE A 119 -7.33 -3.87 13.99
CA ILE A 119 -7.84 -5.19 14.37
C ILE A 119 -7.15 -6.23 13.50
N MET A 120 -6.46 -7.18 14.10
CA MET A 120 -5.79 -8.27 13.38
C MET A 120 -6.79 -9.38 13.04
N LEU A 121 -6.50 -10.20 12.03
CA LEU A 121 -7.41 -11.28 11.61
C LEU A 121 -7.66 -12.32 12.71
N ASP A 122 -6.64 -12.69 13.46
CA ASP A 122 -6.75 -13.59 14.60
C ASP A 122 -7.64 -13.00 15.72
N GLU A 123 -7.57 -11.71 15.95
CA GLU A 123 -8.45 -11.01 16.89
C GLU A 123 -9.90 -11.03 16.40
N MET A 124 -10.14 -10.86 15.10
CA MET A 124 -11.49 -10.98 14.52
C MET A 124 -12.04 -12.39 14.68
N PHE A 125 -11.21 -13.42 14.51
CA PHE A 125 -11.63 -14.83 14.60
C PHE A 125 -11.83 -15.30 16.03
N THR A 126 -11.14 -14.70 17.00
CA THR A 126 -11.28 -15.04 18.42
C THR A 126 -12.20 -14.10 19.18
N GLY A 127 -12.54 -12.94 18.62
CA GLY A 127 -13.28 -11.88 19.30
C GLY A 127 -12.46 -11.16 20.38
N ASN A 128 -11.16 -11.40 20.46
CA ASN A 128 -10.30 -10.86 21.51
C ASN A 128 -9.75 -9.47 21.16
N HIS A 129 -10.65 -8.51 20.96
CA HIS A 129 -10.28 -7.11 20.72
C HIS A 129 -11.35 -6.18 21.31
N PRO A 130 -10.96 -5.06 21.97
CA PRO A 130 -11.92 -4.16 22.65
C PRO A 130 -13.02 -3.58 21.77
N LEU A 131 -12.79 -3.48 20.46
CA LEU A 131 -13.74 -2.95 19.48
C LEU A 131 -14.68 -4.02 18.90
N LEU A 132 -14.48 -5.30 19.24
CA LEU A 132 -15.32 -6.41 18.78
C LEU A 132 -16.28 -6.86 19.88
N GLU A 133 -17.53 -7.06 19.53
CA GLU A 133 -18.56 -7.61 20.44
C GLU A 133 -18.54 -9.14 20.49
N GLN A 134 -18.03 -9.77 19.44
CA GLN A 134 -17.97 -11.23 19.32
C GLN A 134 -16.87 -11.68 18.35
N ALA A 135 -16.62 -12.97 18.32
CA ALA A 135 -15.81 -13.63 17.30
C ALA A 135 -16.60 -13.76 15.98
N TYR A 136 -15.90 -13.65 14.86
CA TYR A 136 -16.47 -13.82 13.53
C TYR A 136 -15.73 -14.92 12.76
N SER A 137 -16.47 -15.74 12.01
CA SER A 137 -15.84 -16.76 11.18
C SER A 137 -15.01 -16.12 10.04
N PRO A 138 -13.94 -16.79 9.56
CA PRO A 138 -13.20 -16.33 8.38
C PRO A 138 -14.10 -16.11 7.17
N MET A 139 -15.15 -16.91 7.00
CA MET A 139 -16.10 -16.79 5.90
C MET A 139 -16.99 -15.55 6.06
N THR A 140 -17.40 -15.21 7.28
CA THR A 140 -18.14 -13.98 7.56
C THR A 140 -17.34 -12.76 7.18
N ILE A 141 -16.05 -12.69 7.58
CA ILE A 141 -15.15 -11.59 7.23
C ILE A 141 -14.94 -11.51 5.71
N ARG A 142 -14.71 -12.64 5.06
CA ARG A 142 -14.58 -12.71 3.60
C ARG A 142 -15.84 -12.23 2.88
N PHE A 143 -17.00 -12.66 3.30
CA PHE A 143 -18.28 -12.28 2.73
C PHE A 143 -18.52 -10.77 2.92
N PHE A 144 -18.27 -10.26 4.12
CA PHE A 144 -18.36 -8.83 4.42
C PHE A 144 -17.49 -7.99 3.46
N ILE A 145 -16.22 -8.38 3.24
CA ILE A 145 -15.33 -7.67 2.34
C ILE A 145 -15.84 -7.72 0.89
N LEU A 146 -16.31 -8.87 0.43
CA LEU A 146 -16.74 -9.08 -0.96
C LEU A 146 -18.10 -8.45 -1.30
N GLN A 147 -18.89 -8.10 -0.32
CA GLN A 147 -20.17 -7.36 -0.54
C GLN A 147 -19.93 -5.92 -0.99
N ALA A 148 -18.83 -5.32 -0.59
CA ALA A 148 -18.50 -3.94 -0.95
C ALA A 148 -17.82 -3.87 -2.31
N HIS A 149 -18.11 -2.82 -3.07
CA HIS A 149 -17.33 -2.51 -4.27
C HIS A 149 -15.91 -2.10 -3.84
N TYR A 150 -14.87 -2.62 -4.49
CA TYR A 150 -13.48 -2.41 -4.10
C TYR A 150 -13.04 -0.94 -4.03
N ARG A 151 -13.71 -0.03 -4.74
CA ARG A 151 -13.47 1.43 -4.66
C ARG A 151 -14.18 2.12 -3.50
N SER A 152 -15.12 1.44 -2.84
CA SER A 152 -15.81 2.00 -1.70
C SER A 152 -15.00 1.80 -0.42
N THR A 153 -15.10 2.75 0.50
CA THR A 153 -14.55 2.56 1.85
C THR A 153 -15.25 1.38 2.50
N LEU A 154 -14.49 0.50 3.11
CA LEU A 154 -15.00 -0.64 3.86
C LEU A 154 -14.93 -0.32 5.35
N ASP A 155 -16.06 -0.14 5.99
CA ASP A 155 -16.12 0.21 7.41
C ASP A 155 -16.39 -1.03 8.26
N PHE A 156 -15.42 -1.41 9.08
CA PHE A 156 -15.57 -2.47 10.08
C PHE A 156 -16.32 -1.90 11.29
N SER A 157 -17.57 -2.32 11.43
CA SER A 157 -18.38 -2.09 12.63
C SER A 157 -19.04 -3.39 13.05
N ASN A 158 -19.36 -3.54 14.33
CA ASN A 158 -20.04 -4.75 14.83
C ASN A 158 -21.38 -4.97 14.12
N GLU A 159 -22.13 -3.91 13.90
CA GLU A 159 -23.41 -3.96 13.17
C GLU A 159 -23.24 -4.52 11.74
N ALA A 160 -22.25 -4.01 11.01
CA ALA A 160 -22.01 -4.45 9.63
C ALA A 160 -21.50 -5.91 9.56
N LEU A 161 -20.63 -6.32 10.50
CA LEU A 161 -20.14 -7.68 10.59
C LEU A 161 -21.25 -8.67 10.97
N GLN A 162 -22.12 -8.32 11.91
CA GLN A 162 -23.29 -9.14 12.30
C GLN A 162 -24.30 -9.23 11.16
N ALA A 163 -24.49 -8.15 10.39
CA ALA A 163 -25.34 -8.19 9.21
C ALA A 163 -24.79 -9.14 8.13
N ALA A 164 -23.47 -9.12 7.91
CA ALA A 164 -22.80 -10.02 6.98
C ALA A 164 -22.91 -11.49 7.43
N GLU A 165 -22.77 -11.76 8.72
CA GLU A 165 -22.94 -13.12 9.29
C GLU A 165 -24.34 -13.67 9.01
N LYS A 166 -25.39 -12.87 9.30
CA LYS A 166 -26.79 -13.23 9.01
C LYS A 166 -27.08 -13.41 7.51
N GLY A 167 -26.34 -12.74 6.66
CA GLY A 167 -26.50 -12.84 5.21
C GLY A 167 -25.76 -14.04 4.61
N LEU A 168 -24.85 -14.66 5.37
CA LEU A 168 -24.10 -15.84 4.96
C LEU A 168 -24.86 -17.14 5.27
N ASP A 169 -25.71 -17.16 6.30
CA ASP A 169 -26.58 -18.27 6.68
C ASP A 169 -27.77 -18.40 5.69
#